data_7fff5b97d6c0aa27e274c11ea848798e
#
_entry.id   7fff5b97d6c0aa27e274c11ea848798e
#
_cell.length_a   1.000
_cell.length_b   1.000
_cell.length_c   1.000
_cell.angle_alpha   90.00
_cell.angle_beta   90.00
_cell.angle_gamma   90.00
#
_symmetry.space_group_name_H-M   'P 1'
#
loop_
_entity.id
_entity.type
_entity.pdbx_description
1 polymer ?
#
loop_
_entity_poly.entity_id
_entity_poly.type
_entity_poly.pdbx_seq_one_letter_code
_entity_poly.pdbx_strand_id
1 'polypeptide(L)'
;MSQGAWVPTPEDLRHFREIQQLAYRCCETIAGELRPGISERETAALMKTWLLDHGVRDWFHQPFAWFGTRTSFKGFDGLRHLGGFNLAFYPGKQRLEEGMPFILDCAPTLGAYTADVGYSGALGHNLLVERLMDDLLAHRNLIVEQVRQRLPLAHVSQSVDRLCQRQGTQPRHKAYPFEVLAHRVEKLGARTTGPSVARFGVRNIATLMKNALITGRREGWSPLWSSNDRSQHAPTPGLWAVEPHLGLRGVGAKFEELLVVTEDDAYWLDDDLPHVRRWTERGLISAPARREVA
;
A
#
# COMPACT_ATOMS: atom_id res chain seq x y z
N MET A 1 25.82 0.30 -21.43
CA MET A 1 25.01 -0.85 -21.00
C MET A 1 23.97 -0.29 -20.04
N SER A 2 22.67 -0.29 -20.39
CA SER A 2 21.63 0.06 -19.45
C SER A 2 21.68 -0.98 -18.34
N GLN A 3 21.85 -0.59 -17.09
CA GLN A 3 21.56 -1.49 -15.98
C GLN A 3 20.05 -1.70 -16.05
N GLY A 4 19.64 -2.91 -16.51
CA GLY A 4 18.23 -3.28 -16.55
C GLY A 4 17.58 -3.06 -15.19
N ALA A 5 16.27 -2.84 -15.17
CA ALA A 5 15.51 -2.70 -13.93
C ALA A 5 15.84 -3.86 -12.99
N TRP A 6 16.06 -3.58 -11.69
CA TRP A 6 16.32 -4.62 -10.70
C TRP A 6 15.15 -5.62 -10.66
N VAL A 7 15.46 -6.90 -10.74
CA VAL A 7 14.48 -7.99 -10.65
C VAL A 7 14.80 -8.80 -9.37
N PRO A 8 13.81 -9.07 -8.51
CA PRO A 8 14.03 -9.83 -7.28
C PRO A 8 14.38 -11.28 -7.57
N THR A 9 15.34 -11.83 -6.83
CA THR A 9 15.62 -13.28 -6.78
C THR A 9 14.55 -13.98 -5.93
N PRO A 10 14.42 -15.33 -5.99
CA PRO A 10 13.54 -16.07 -5.08
C PRO A 10 13.84 -15.81 -3.60
N GLU A 11 15.10 -15.64 -3.24
CA GLU A 11 15.52 -15.29 -1.89
C GLU A 11 15.03 -13.87 -1.50
N ASP A 12 15.15 -12.89 -2.39
CA ASP A 12 14.63 -11.54 -2.17
C ASP A 12 13.11 -11.58 -1.97
N LEU A 13 12.38 -12.33 -2.80
CA LEU A 13 10.92 -12.47 -2.68
C LEU A 13 10.51 -13.10 -1.34
N ARG A 14 11.26 -14.07 -0.82
CA ARG A 14 11.02 -14.65 0.51
C ARG A 14 11.15 -13.58 1.59
N HIS A 15 12.22 -12.79 1.58
CA HIS A 15 12.41 -11.71 2.56
C HIS A 15 11.36 -10.59 2.44
N PHE A 16 10.96 -10.23 1.22
CA PHE A 16 9.86 -9.27 1.03
C PHE A 16 8.53 -9.79 1.55
N ARG A 17 8.26 -11.10 1.38
CA ARG A 17 7.07 -11.75 1.97
C ARG A 17 7.14 -11.71 3.50
N GLU A 18 8.27 -12.04 4.11
CA GLU A 18 8.47 -12.02 5.56
C GLU A 18 8.20 -10.64 6.16
N ILE A 19 8.73 -9.56 5.57
CA ILE A 19 8.49 -8.20 6.05
C ILE A 19 7.05 -7.74 5.80
N GLN A 20 6.42 -8.11 4.68
CA GLN A 20 5.01 -7.84 4.43
C GLN A 20 4.12 -8.51 5.48
N GLN A 21 4.36 -9.79 5.78
CA GLN A 21 3.64 -10.51 6.83
C GLN A 21 3.89 -9.90 8.22
N LEU A 22 5.12 -9.46 8.52
CA LEU A 22 5.42 -8.77 9.77
C LEU A 22 4.61 -7.47 9.91
N ALA A 23 4.55 -6.67 8.85
CA ALA A 23 3.79 -5.42 8.82
C ALA A 23 2.28 -5.66 9.01
N TYR A 24 1.72 -6.66 8.33
CA TYR A 24 0.31 -7.03 8.51
C TYR A 24 0.03 -7.60 9.91
N ARG A 25 0.91 -8.44 10.47
CA ARG A 25 0.76 -8.89 11.88
C ARG A 25 0.75 -7.72 12.85
N CYS A 26 1.56 -6.69 12.64
CA CYS A 26 1.49 -5.46 13.44
C CYS A 26 0.10 -4.83 13.34
N CYS A 27 -0.43 -4.65 12.13
CA CYS A 27 -1.75 -4.06 11.93
C CYS A 27 -2.85 -4.91 12.60
N GLU A 28 -2.84 -6.23 12.44
CA GLU A 28 -3.82 -7.13 13.06
C GLU A 28 -3.75 -7.10 14.60
N THR A 29 -2.53 -7.15 15.16
CA THR A 29 -2.33 -7.09 16.62
C THR A 29 -2.87 -5.77 17.19
N ILE A 30 -2.47 -4.65 16.60
CA ILE A 30 -2.91 -3.33 17.08
C ILE A 30 -4.41 -3.11 16.82
N ALA A 31 -4.97 -3.61 15.70
CA ALA A 31 -6.41 -3.56 15.46
C ALA A 31 -7.20 -4.28 16.56
N GLY A 32 -6.69 -5.41 17.07
CA GLY A 32 -7.28 -6.15 18.21
C GLY A 32 -7.19 -5.41 19.54
N GLU A 33 -6.30 -4.45 19.68
CA GLU A 33 -6.10 -3.62 20.89
C GLU A 33 -6.87 -2.29 20.85
N LEU A 34 -7.46 -1.95 19.70
CA LEU A 34 -8.20 -0.69 19.53
C LEU A 34 -9.42 -0.66 20.48
N ARG A 35 -9.62 0.50 21.08
CA ARG A 35 -10.74 0.77 22.01
C ARG A 35 -11.27 2.18 21.84
N PRO A 36 -12.54 2.44 22.20
CA PRO A 36 -13.07 3.80 22.17
C PRO A 36 -12.18 4.77 22.95
N GLY A 37 -11.97 5.96 22.37
CA GLY A 37 -11.17 7.03 22.96
C GLY A 37 -9.70 7.04 22.61
N ILE A 38 -9.11 5.95 22.07
CA ILE A 38 -7.73 5.98 21.57
C ILE A 38 -7.61 6.96 20.38
N SER A 39 -6.53 7.72 20.33
CA SER A 39 -6.29 8.65 19.21
C SER A 39 -5.44 8.02 18.10
N GLU A 40 -5.50 8.60 16.89
CA GLU A 40 -4.63 8.19 15.78
C GLU A 40 -3.15 8.24 16.15
N ARG A 41 -2.71 9.26 16.94
CA ARG A 41 -1.31 9.39 17.38
C ARG A 41 -0.91 8.27 18.33
N GLU A 42 -1.77 7.94 19.28
CA GLU A 42 -1.53 6.84 20.23
C GLU A 42 -1.45 5.52 19.48
N THR A 43 -2.38 5.28 18.55
CA THR A 43 -2.38 4.07 17.72
C THR A 43 -1.12 3.94 16.86
N ALA A 44 -0.73 5.00 16.16
CA ALA A 44 0.51 5.01 15.37
C ALA A 44 1.77 4.81 16.25
N ALA A 45 1.75 5.31 17.49
CA ALA A 45 2.84 5.07 18.45
C ALA A 45 2.89 3.61 18.90
N LEU A 46 1.75 2.98 19.19
CA LEU A 46 1.68 1.54 19.50
C LEU A 46 2.21 0.68 18.36
N MET A 47 1.77 0.93 17.11
CA MET A 47 2.31 0.25 15.93
C MET A 47 3.82 0.40 15.82
N LYS A 48 4.34 1.61 16.02
CA LYS A 48 5.78 1.88 15.97
C LYS A 48 6.52 1.10 17.05
N THR A 49 6.05 1.10 18.29
CA THR A 49 6.65 0.36 19.40
C THR A 49 6.65 -1.13 19.08
N TRP A 50 5.53 -1.69 18.66
CA TRP A 50 5.43 -3.09 18.28
C TRP A 50 6.44 -3.48 17.20
N LEU A 51 6.58 -2.70 16.14
CA LEU A 51 7.54 -2.95 15.06
C LEU A 51 9.00 -2.82 15.54
N LEU A 52 9.29 -1.86 16.43
CA LEU A 52 10.62 -1.73 17.05
C LEU A 52 10.97 -2.97 17.89
N ASP A 53 10.02 -3.52 18.64
CA ASP A 53 10.19 -4.72 19.47
C ASP A 53 10.42 -5.96 18.60
N HIS A 54 9.94 -5.94 17.34
CA HIS A 54 10.17 -6.99 16.33
C HIS A 54 11.36 -6.72 15.39
N GLY A 55 12.29 -5.86 15.81
CA GLY A 55 13.57 -5.68 15.13
C GLY A 55 13.60 -4.64 14.02
N VAL A 56 12.48 -3.99 13.69
CA VAL A 56 12.45 -2.89 12.71
C VAL A 56 13.21 -1.69 13.26
N ARG A 57 14.10 -1.11 12.44
CA ARG A 57 14.89 0.10 12.82
C ARG A 57 14.91 1.15 11.72
N ASP A 58 14.38 0.82 10.53
CA ASP A 58 14.34 1.71 9.38
C ASP A 58 12.95 1.65 8.71
N TRP A 59 12.62 2.63 7.87
CA TRP A 59 11.27 2.85 7.36
C TRP A 59 11.31 3.43 5.95
N PHE A 60 10.38 3.02 5.10
CA PHE A 60 9.96 3.89 4.00
C PHE A 60 9.14 5.04 4.58
N HIS A 61 8.09 4.71 5.37
CA HIS A 61 7.45 5.65 6.29
C HIS A 61 7.08 4.97 7.62
N GLN A 62 7.05 5.77 8.70
CA GLN A 62 6.60 5.33 10.02
C GLN A 62 5.08 5.13 10.01
N PRO A 63 4.52 4.35 10.97
CA PRO A 63 3.11 4.05 10.99
C PRO A 63 2.19 5.27 10.99
N PHE A 64 1.12 5.17 10.21
CA PHE A 64 -0.02 6.07 10.19
C PHE A 64 -1.27 5.36 10.70
N ALA A 65 -2.21 6.14 11.21
CA ALA A 65 -3.55 5.69 11.53
C ALA A 65 -4.54 6.80 11.16
N TRP A 66 -5.64 6.45 10.54
CA TRP A 66 -6.72 7.38 10.19
C TRP A 66 -8.05 6.79 10.66
N PHE A 67 -8.87 7.63 11.32
CA PHE A 67 -10.14 7.26 11.92
C PHE A 67 -11.31 8.04 11.34
N GLY A 68 -12.50 7.41 11.31
CA GLY A 68 -13.73 8.04 10.89
C GLY A 68 -13.65 8.57 9.44
N THR A 69 -14.08 9.79 9.22
CA THR A 69 -14.10 10.40 7.89
C THR A 69 -12.71 10.65 7.29
N ARG A 70 -11.66 10.60 8.11
CA ARG A 70 -10.29 10.72 7.63
C ARG A 70 -9.84 9.52 6.82
N THR A 71 -10.46 8.33 7.01
CA THR A 71 -10.20 7.15 6.19
C THR A 71 -10.51 7.36 4.71
N SER A 72 -11.46 8.24 4.38
CA SER A 72 -11.83 8.53 2.98
C SER A 72 -10.93 9.57 2.30
N PHE A 73 -9.94 10.13 2.99
CA PHE A 73 -9.04 11.19 2.49
C PHE A 73 -9.75 12.36 1.80
N LYS A 74 -11.03 12.60 2.14
CA LYS A 74 -11.79 13.72 1.62
C LYS A 74 -11.18 15.03 2.12
N GLY A 75 -10.82 15.92 1.19
CA GLY A 75 -10.19 17.21 1.52
C GLY A 75 -8.68 17.13 1.76
N PHE A 76 -8.03 15.97 1.57
CA PHE A 76 -6.57 15.85 1.63
C PHE A 76 -5.89 16.40 0.38
N ASP A 77 -6.64 16.61 -0.68
CA ASP A 77 -6.21 17.10 -1.99
C ASP A 77 -5.93 18.62 -2.05
N GLY A 78 -6.36 19.39 -1.05
CA GLY A 78 -6.23 20.86 -1.03
C GLY A 78 -4.79 21.43 -0.98
N LEU A 79 -3.78 20.60 -0.70
CA LEU A 79 -2.38 21.01 -0.57
C LEU A 79 -1.45 20.31 -1.58
N ARG A 80 -1.98 19.80 -2.69
CA ARG A 80 -1.21 19.13 -3.77
C ARG A 80 -0.06 19.97 -4.32
N HIS A 81 -0.17 21.28 -4.24
CA HIS A 81 0.80 22.21 -4.84
C HIS A 81 2.03 22.53 -3.95
N LEU A 82 2.07 22.01 -2.71
CA LEU A 82 3.15 22.28 -1.76
C LEU A 82 4.19 21.13 -1.69
N GLY A 83 4.55 20.55 -2.82
CA GLY A 83 5.67 19.62 -2.90
C GLY A 83 5.41 18.21 -2.32
N GLY A 84 4.16 17.77 -2.24
CA GLY A 84 3.82 16.37 -1.90
C GLY A 84 3.67 16.07 -0.41
N PHE A 85 3.99 16.99 0.48
CA PHE A 85 3.80 16.82 1.93
C PHE A 85 2.51 17.50 2.41
N ASN A 86 1.44 16.71 2.54
CA ASN A 86 0.21 17.19 3.13
C ASN A 86 0.14 16.81 4.62
N LEU A 87 0.13 17.81 5.51
CA LEU A 87 0.04 17.60 6.96
C LEU A 87 -1.25 16.84 7.37
N ALA A 88 -2.28 16.83 6.53
CA ALA A 88 -3.50 16.09 6.77
C ALA A 88 -3.29 14.56 6.80
N PHE A 89 -2.24 14.02 6.17
CA PHE A 89 -1.93 12.60 6.25
C PHE A 89 -1.43 12.16 7.64
N TYR A 90 -0.82 13.07 8.40
CA TYR A 90 -0.22 12.70 9.69
C TYR A 90 -1.28 12.34 10.72
N PRO A 91 -1.01 11.30 11.57
CA PRO A 91 -1.90 10.93 12.67
C PRO A 91 -2.20 12.11 13.59
N GLY A 92 -3.49 12.39 13.73
CA GLY A 92 -4.02 13.54 14.46
C GLY A 92 -4.46 13.21 15.88
N LYS A 93 -5.31 14.08 16.43
CA LYS A 93 -5.97 13.92 17.72
C LYS A 93 -7.35 13.25 17.60
N GLN A 94 -7.77 12.87 16.36
CA GLN A 94 -9.04 12.18 16.16
C GLN A 94 -9.06 10.93 17.04
N ARG A 95 -10.14 10.78 17.80
CA ARG A 95 -10.35 9.63 18.68
C ARG A 95 -11.29 8.64 18.00
N LEU A 96 -11.00 7.37 18.21
CA LEU A 96 -11.79 6.26 17.71
C LEU A 96 -13.04 6.10 18.57
N GLU A 97 -14.17 5.86 17.95
CA GLU A 97 -15.47 5.61 18.58
C GLU A 97 -16.07 4.32 18.01
N GLU A 98 -17.03 3.74 18.71
CA GLU A 98 -17.73 2.54 18.26
C GLU A 98 -18.40 2.77 16.89
N GLY A 99 -18.26 1.80 15.99
CA GLY A 99 -18.74 1.88 14.61
C GLY A 99 -17.86 2.71 13.66
N MET A 100 -16.81 3.38 14.14
CA MET A 100 -15.93 4.16 13.26
C MET A 100 -15.04 3.26 12.40
N PRO A 101 -14.86 3.61 11.08
CA PRO A 101 -13.81 3.03 10.27
C PRO A 101 -12.43 3.44 10.76
N PHE A 102 -11.45 2.57 10.54
CA PHE A 102 -10.03 2.89 10.68
C PHE A 102 -9.21 2.34 9.52
N ILE A 103 -8.11 3.00 9.22
CA ILE A 103 -7.02 2.48 8.37
C ILE A 103 -5.74 2.57 9.20
N LEU A 104 -5.01 1.45 9.27
CA LEU A 104 -3.66 1.34 9.80
C LEU A 104 -2.72 1.10 8.63
N ASP A 105 -1.61 1.83 8.62
CA ASP A 105 -0.72 1.87 7.47
C ASP A 105 0.72 1.96 7.95
N CYS A 106 1.62 1.14 7.42
CA CYS A 106 3.03 1.17 7.81
C CYS A 106 3.93 0.57 6.74
N ALA A 107 5.10 1.16 6.60
CA ALA A 107 6.12 0.70 5.67
C ALA A 107 7.46 0.44 6.38
N PRO A 108 7.55 -0.65 7.17
CA PRO A 108 8.78 -1.04 7.86
C PRO A 108 9.85 -1.51 6.88
N THR A 109 11.11 -1.26 7.24
CA THR A 109 12.29 -1.81 6.58
C THR A 109 13.04 -2.70 7.56
N LEU A 110 13.29 -3.94 7.19
CA LEU A 110 14.12 -4.88 7.94
C LEU A 110 15.31 -5.31 7.08
N GLY A 111 16.51 -4.96 7.52
CA GLY A 111 17.71 -5.14 6.70
C GLY A 111 17.67 -4.32 5.42
N ALA A 112 17.58 -4.99 4.28
CA ALA A 112 17.53 -4.37 2.96
C ALA A 112 16.12 -4.38 2.34
N TYR A 113 15.12 -4.90 3.02
CA TYR A 113 13.79 -5.19 2.47
C TYR A 113 12.73 -4.30 3.14
N THR A 114 11.85 -3.74 2.32
CA THR A 114 10.77 -2.86 2.76
C THR A 114 9.45 -3.42 2.25
N ALA A 115 8.42 -3.46 3.09
CA ALA A 115 7.05 -3.63 2.63
C ALA A 115 6.26 -2.38 2.96
N ASP A 116 5.27 -2.07 2.14
CA ASP A 116 4.26 -1.07 2.41
C ASP A 116 2.91 -1.77 2.52
N VAL A 117 2.16 -1.53 3.59
CA VAL A 117 0.90 -2.22 3.86
C VAL A 117 -0.15 -1.28 4.40
N GLY A 118 -1.38 -1.45 3.89
CA GLY A 118 -2.56 -0.77 4.36
C GLY A 118 -3.61 -1.77 4.84
N TYR A 119 -4.10 -1.58 6.05
CA TYR A 119 -5.08 -2.45 6.71
C TYR A 119 -6.31 -1.66 7.12
N SER A 120 -7.48 -2.09 6.67
CA SER A 120 -8.75 -1.41 6.94
C SER A 120 -9.65 -2.25 7.85
N GLY A 121 -10.42 -1.55 8.68
CA GLY A 121 -11.42 -2.17 9.56
C GLY A 121 -12.36 -1.15 10.17
N ALA A 122 -13.17 -1.61 11.10
CA ALA A 122 -14.02 -0.76 11.95
C ALA A 122 -13.91 -1.20 13.41
N LEU A 123 -14.04 -0.27 14.33
CA LEU A 123 -14.24 -0.63 15.74
C LEU A 123 -15.70 -1.07 15.90
N GLY A 124 -15.91 -2.37 16.21
CA GLY A 124 -17.23 -2.96 16.19
C GLY A 124 -17.75 -3.17 14.76
N HIS A 125 -19.03 -2.93 14.52
CA HIS A 125 -19.70 -3.26 13.27
C HIS A 125 -19.97 -2.03 12.40
N ASN A 126 -19.59 -2.09 11.11
CA ASN A 126 -19.87 -1.06 10.12
C ASN A 126 -20.07 -1.66 8.71
N LEU A 127 -21.33 -1.78 8.30
CA LEU A 127 -21.71 -2.37 7.01
C LEU A 127 -21.07 -1.70 5.80
N LEU A 128 -20.79 -0.40 5.89
CA LEU A 128 -20.19 0.31 4.77
C LEU A 128 -18.71 -0.03 4.62
N VAL A 129 -17.99 -0.16 5.74
CA VAL A 129 -16.60 -0.67 5.75
C VAL A 129 -16.54 -2.08 5.18
N GLU A 130 -17.43 -2.97 5.65
CA GLU A 130 -17.50 -4.34 5.16
C GLU A 130 -17.72 -4.42 3.67
N ARG A 131 -18.68 -3.63 3.15
CA ARG A 131 -18.93 -3.53 1.71
C ARG A 131 -17.70 -3.05 0.95
N LEU A 132 -17.04 -1.96 1.40
CA LEU A 132 -15.86 -1.44 0.72
C LEU A 132 -14.71 -2.45 0.71
N MET A 133 -14.50 -3.18 1.82
CA MET A 133 -13.50 -4.24 1.89
C MET A 133 -13.82 -5.41 0.96
N ASP A 134 -15.09 -5.75 0.77
CA ASP A 134 -15.52 -6.77 -0.20
C ASP A 134 -15.35 -6.27 -1.65
N ASP A 135 -15.70 -5.02 -1.92
CA ASP A 135 -15.55 -4.38 -3.23
C ASP A 135 -14.08 -4.35 -3.70
N LEU A 136 -13.12 -4.27 -2.78
CA LEU A 136 -11.67 -4.27 -3.06
C LEU A 136 -11.18 -5.58 -3.71
N LEU A 137 -11.86 -6.70 -3.53
CA LEU A 137 -11.53 -7.96 -4.21
C LEU A 137 -11.53 -7.80 -5.73
N ALA A 138 -12.54 -7.11 -6.27
CA ALA A 138 -12.62 -6.88 -7.71
C ALA A 138 -11.45 -6.03 -8.24
N HIS A 139 -10.93 -5.11 -7.43
CA HIS A 139 -9.73 -4.31 -7.75
C HIS A 139 -8.48 -5.18 -7.77
N ARG A 140 -8.30 -6.05 -6.78
CA ARG A 140 -7.17 -6.99 -6.70
C ARG A 140 -7.11 -7.86 -7.97
N ASN A 141 -8.23 -8.43 -8.37
CA ASN A 141 -8.35 -9.28 -9.56
C ASN A 141 -8.11 -8.49 -10.85
N LEU A 142 -8.73 -7.31 -10.99
CA LEU A 142 -8.58 -6.45 -12.16
C LEU A 142 -7.12 -6.06 -12.40
N ILE A 143 -6.43 -5.66 -11.33
CA ILE A 143 -5.04 -5.18 -11.42
C ILE A 143 -4.13 -6.30 -11.90
N VAL A 144 -4.11 -7.46 -11.25
CA VAL A 144 -3.22 -8.56 -11.63
C VAL A 144 -3.52 -9.08 -13.03
N GLU A 145 -4.80 -9.15 -13.42
CA GLU A 145 -5.22 -9.59 -14.76
C GLU A 145 -4.72 -8.64 -15.85
N GLN A 146 -4.90 -7.34 -15.67
CA GLN A 146 -4.47 -6.36 -16.67
C GLN A 146 -2.94 -6.21 -16.74
N VAL A 147 -2.24 -6.40 -15.61
CA VAL A 147 -0.77 -6.44 -15.61
C VAL A 147 -0.26 -7.68 -16.34
N ARG A 148 -0.88 -8.85 -16.18
CA ARG A 148 -0.59 -10.06 -16.97
C ARG A 148 -0.78 -9.84 -18.47
N GLN A 149 -1.84 -9.14 -18.86
CA GLN A 149 -2.10 -8.75 -20.24
C GLN A 149 -1.12 -7.71 -20.78
N ARG A 150 -0.15 -7.25 -19.97
CA ARG A 150 0.85 -6.24 -20.33
C ARG A 150 0.23 -4.90 -20.78
N LEU A 151 -0.96 -4.58 -20.30
CA LEU A 151 -1.60 -3.30 -20.61
C LEU A 151 -0.78 -2.14 -20.01
N PRO A 152 -0.77 -0.95 -20.66
CA PRO A 152 -0.09 0.22 -20.12
C PRO A 152 -0.55 0.53 -18.68
N LEU A 153 0.37 0.88 -17.79
CA LEU A 153 0.07 1.11 -16.37
C LEU A 153 -0.94 2.25 -16.14
N ALA A 154 -0.93 3.28 -17.00
CA ALA A 154 -1.96 4.32 -17.00
C ALA A 154 -3.35 3.74 -17.31
N HIS A 155 -3.43 2.75 -18.23
CA HIS A 155 -4.68 2.06 -18.53
C HIS A 155 -5.19 1.25 -17.34
N VAL A 156 -4.28 0.52 -16.64
CA VAL A 156 -4.61 -0.21 -15.40
C VAL A 156 -5.18 0.75 -14.36
N SER A 157 -4.50 1.88 -14.10
CA SER A 157 -4.96 2.89 -13.15
C SER A 157 -6.33 3.48 -13.53
N GLN A 158 -6.53 3.80 -14.82
CA GLN A 158 -7.82 4.28 -15.32
C GLN A 158 -8.92 3.20 -15.19
N SER A 159 -8.57 1.92 -15.32
CA SER A 159 -9.53 0.82 -15.16
C SER A 159 -9.96 0.67 -13.71
N VAL A 160 -9.05 0.87 -12.75
CA VAL A 160 -9.36 0.96 -11.31
C VAL A 160 -10.31 2.13 -11.05
N ASP A 161 -10.06 3.31 -11.62
CA ASP A 161 -10.95 4.47 -11.49
C ASP A 161 -12.35 4.17 -12.03
N ARG A 162 -12.45 3.55 -13.21
CA ARG A 162 -13.74 3.15 -13.80
C ARG A 162 -14.46 2.09 -12.95
N LEU A 163 -13.71 1.17 -12.32
CA LEU A 163 -14.31 0.19 -11.42
C LEU A 163 -14.88 0.86 -10.17
N CYS A 164 -14.17 1.83 -9.57
CA CYS A 164 -14.71 2.66 -8.48
C CYS A 164 -16.06 3.29 -8.89
N GLN A 165 -16.12 3.91 -10.06
CA GLN A 165 -17.35 4.54 -10.55
C GLN A 165 -18.50 3.54 -10.69
N ARG A 166 -18.25 2.34 -11.23
CA ARG A 166 -19.28 1.28 -11.35
C ARG A 166 -19.77 0.77 -10.01
N GLN A 167 -18.89 0.74 -8.99
CA GLN A 167 -19.25 0.37 -7.61
C GLN A 167 -19.93 1.52 -6.84
N GLY A 168 -20.03 2.71 -7.44
CA GLY A 168 -20.55 3.92 -6.79
C GLY A 168 -19.61 4.47 -5.72
N THR A 169 -18.31 4.14 -5.80
CA THR A 169 -17.25 4.62 -4.90
C THR A 169 -16.37 5.68 -5.57
N GLN A 170 -15.48 6.28 -4.81
CA GLN A 170 -14.51 7.25 -5.29
C GLN A 170 -13.08 6.71 -5.13
N PRO A 171 -12.20 6.87 -6.16
CA PRO A 171 -10.80 6.46 -6.07
C PRO A 171 -10.04 7.41 -5.13
N ARG A 172 -9.69 6.94 -3.94
CA ARG A 172 -9.02 7.74 -2.90
C ARG A 172 -7.49 7.68 -3.00
N HIS A 173 -6.92 6.69 -3.68
CA HIS A 173 -5.51 6.70 -4.06
C HIS A 173 -5.11 7.95 -4.85
N LYS A 174 -6.05 8.62 -5.51
CA LYS A 174 -5.80 9.93 -6.15
C LYS A 174 -5.51 11.07 -5.17
N ALA A 175 -5.77 10.92 -3.89
CA ALA A 175 -5.37 11.90 -2.87
C ALA A 175 -3.90 11.74 -2.44
N TYR A 176 -3.25 10.62 -2.78
CA TYR A 176 -1.83 10.42 -2.51
C TYR A 176 -0.94 11.34 -3.38
N PRO A 177 0.29 11.62 -2.94
CA PRO A 177 1.25 12.32 -3.77
C PRO A 177 1.39 11.65 -5.15
N PHE A 178 1.37 12.46 -6.21
CA PHE A 178 1.43 12.00 -7.60
C PHE A 178 0.24 11.16 -8.07
N GLU A 179 -0.86 11.09 -7.32
CA GLU A 179 -2.06 10.27 -7.62
C GLU A 179 -1.72 8.79 -7.81
N VAL A 180 -0.78 8.30 -7.03
CA VAL A 180 -0.18 6.97 -7.22
C VAL A 180 -1.15 5.85 -6.82
N LEU A 181 -1.31 4.86 -7.72
CA LEU A 181 -1.98 3.59 -7.43
C LEU A 181 -0.98 2.53 -6.94
N ALA A 182 0.28 2.63 -7.40
CA ALA A 182 1.35 1.74 -6.98
C ALA A 182 2.71 2.40 -7.16
N HIS A 183 3.69 1.96 -6.38
CA HIS A 183 5.07 2.40 -6.51
C HIS A 183 6.05 1.21 -6.49
N ARG A 184 7.20 1.43 -7.12
CA ARG A 184 8.26 0.42 -7.16
C ARG A 184 8.86 0.19 -5.79
N VAL A 185 9.12 -1.07 -5.47
CA VAL A 185 9.86 -1.49 -4.29
C VAL A 185 11.13 -2.22 -4.73
N GLU A 186 12.26 -1.88 -4.14
CA GLU A 186 13.55 -2.48 -4.48
C GLU A 186 14.34 -2.81 -3.21
N LYS A 187 15.24 -3.77 -3.36
CA LYS A 187 16.22 -4.09 -2.32
C LYS A 187 17.14 -2.88 -2.09
N LEU A 188 17.23 -2.45 -0.86
CA LEU A 188 18.09 -1.33 -0.46
C LEU A 188 19.56 -1.79 -0.38
N GLY A 189 20.50 -0.88 -0.65
CA GLY A 189 21.93 -1.16 -0.49
C GLY A 189 22.32 -1.50 0.97
N ALA A 190 23.52 -1.98 1.19
CA ALA A 190 24.01 -2.62 2.43
C ALA A 190 24.03 -1.79 3.74
N ARG A 191 23.55 -0.56 3.78
CA ARG A 191 23.43 0.21 5.03
C ARG A 191 22.23 -0.27 5.83
N THR A 192 22.43 -0.50 7.12
CA THR A 192 21.44 -1.13 8.00
C THR A 192 20.39 -0.19 8.58
N THR A 193 20.65 1.11 8.65
CA THR A 193 19.70 2.12 9.16
C THR A 193 19.96 3.49 8.54
N GLY A 194 18.91 4.31 8.43
CA GLY A 194 18.98 5.68 7.95
C GLY A 194 18.15 6.65 8.78
N PRO A 195 18.41 7.96 8.73
CA PRO A 195 17.60 8.96 9.40
C PRO A 195 16.19 9.01 8.78
N SER A 196 15.20 9.35 9.61
CA SER A 196 13.85 9.66 9.16
C SER A 196 13.58 11.16 9.29
N VAL A 197 13.00 11.75 8.24
CA VAL A 197 12.53 13.14 8.24
C VAL A 197 11.03 13.14 7.98
N ALA A 198 10.29 13.87 8.80
CA ALA A 198 8.83 13.96 8.70
C ALA A 198 8.16 12.56 8.56
N ARG A 199 8.57 11.59 9.37
CA ARG A 199 8.15 10.18 9.41
C ARG A 199 8.59 9.32 8.21
N PHE A 200 9.24 9.86 7.21
CA PHE A 200 9.74 9.12 6.03
C PHE A 200 11.23 8.83 6.17
N GLY A 201 11.63 7.63 5.78
CA GLY A 201 13.03 7.22 5.73
C GLY A 201 13.74 7.88 4.54
N VAL A 202 14.72 8.74 4.82
CA VAL A 202 15.46 9.49 3.79
C VAL A 202 16.06 8.56 2.73
N ARG A 203 16.57 7.41 3.16
CA ARG A 203 17.19 6.41 2.27
C ARG A 203 16.20 5.83 1.27
N ASN A 204 15.02 5.44 1.73
CA ASN A 204 13.96 4.87 0.89
C ASN A 204 13.43 5.90 -0.11
N ILE A 205 13.11 7.11 0.38
CA ILE A 205 12.64 8.20 -0.49
C ILE A 205 13.71 8.59 -1.51
N ALA A 206 14.98 8.72 -1.10
CA ALA A 206 16.07 9.03 -2.03
C ALA A 206 16.22 7.96 -3.11
N THR A 207 16.06 6.67 -2.77
CA THR A 207 16.09 5.57 -3.74
C THR A 207 14.95 5.67 -4.73
N LEU A 208 13.72 5.88 -4.25
CA LEU A 208 12.54 6.04 -5.12
C LEU A 208 12.69 7.25 -6.05
N MET A 209 13.12 8.40 -5.51
CA MET A 209 13.30 9.63 -6.29
C MET A 209 14.45 9.52 -7.31
N LYS A 210 15.56 8.88 -6.91
CA LYS A 210 16.67 8.61 -7.83
C LYS A 210 16.20 7.72 -8.99
N ASN A 211 15.44 6.66 -8.69
CA ASN A 211 14.90 5.77 -9.70
C ASN A 211 13.92 6.53 -10.62
N ALA A 212 13.03 7.34 -10.07
CA ALA A 212 12.10 8.15 -10.86
C ALA A 212 12.82 9.09 -11.86
N LEU A 213 13.95 9.69 -11.44
CA LEU A 213 14.75 10.57 -12.30
C LEU A 213 15.51 9.80 -13.37
N ILE A 214 16.09 8.65 -13.05
CA ILE A 214 16.94 7.86 -13.95
C ILE A 214 16.06 7.15 -14.97
N THR A 215 15.04 6.41 -14.49
CA THR A 215 14.21 5.57 -15.36
C THR A 215 13.34 6.41 -16.28
N GLY A 216 12.73 7.49 -15.79
CA GLY A 216 11.92 8.37 -16.61
C GLY A 216 12.68 9.07 -17.73
N ARG A 217 13.97 9.42 -17.51
CA ARG A 217 14.80 10.11 -18.51
C ARG A 217 15.55 9.17 -19.44
N ARG A 218 15.95 7.99 -18.98
CA ARG A 218 16.85 7.09 -19.72
C ARG A 218 16.18 5.88 -20.29
N GLU A 219 15.14 5.37 -19.61
CA GLU A 219 14.55 4.06 -19.91
C GLU A 219 13.08 4.16 -20.34
N GLY A 220 12.46 5.35 -20.22
CA GLY A 220 11.10 5.61 -20.70
C GLY A 220 9.99 4.95 -19.86
N TRP A 221 10.26 4.57 -18.59
CA TRP A 221 9.25 4.05 -17.68
C TRP A 221 9.25 4.78 -16.32
N SER A 222 8.14 4.71 -15.60
CA SER A 222 7.95 5.35 -14.30
C SER A 222 7.93 4.34 -13.17
N PRO A 223 8.63 4.57 -12.05
CA PRO A 223 8.49 3.76 -10.84
C PRO A 223 7.19 4.04 -10.06
N LEU A 224 6.33 4.90 -10.57
CA LEU A 224 5.02 5.25 -10.01
C LEU A 224 3.93 4.94 -11.02
N TRP A 225 2.91 4.20 -10.62
CA TRP A 225 1.72 3.97 -11.43
C TRP A 225 0.66 5.01 -11.11
N SER A 226 0.18 5.66 -12.14
CA SER A 226 -0.90 6.63 -12.04
C SER A 226 -1.68 6.66 -13.36
N SER A 227 -2.79 7.38 -13.40
CA SER A 227 -3.59 7.53 -14.63
C SER A 227 -3.02 8.55 -15.62
N ASN A 228 -1.83 9.12 -15.36
CA ASN A 228 -1.19 10.14 -16.19
C ASN A 228 -0.25 9.56 -17.26
N ASP A 229 0.24 10.45 -18.16
CA ASP A 229 1.07 10.08 -19.32
C ASP A 229 2.41 9.42 -18.96
N ARG A 230 2.96 9.68 -17.77
CA ARG A 230 4.23 9.06 -17.33
C ARG A 230 4.12 7.55 -17.15
N SER A 231 2.91 7.04 -16.96
CA SER A 231 2.61 5.62 -16.82
C SER A 231 2.10 4.97 -18.11
N GLN A 232 2.24 5.64 -19.28
CA GLN A 232 1.89 5.11 -20.59
C GLN A 232 2.98 4.16 -21.13
N HIS A 233 3.31 3.15 -20.33
CA HIS A 233 4.25 2.08 -20.69
C HIS A 233 3.77 0.75 -20.12
N ALA A 234 4.21 -0.35 -20.73
CA ALA A 234 3.91 -1.68 -20.24
C ALA A 234 4.49 -1.90 -18.82
N PRO A 235 3.91 -2.82 -18.04
CA PRO A 235 4.46 -3.19 -16.74
C PRO A 235 5.92 -3.63 -16.85
N THR A 236 6.78 -3.04 -16.02
CA THR A 236 8.21 -3.36 -15.97
C THR A 236 8.44 -4.45 -14.92
N PRO A 237 9.24 -5.51 -15.21
CA PRO A 237 9.57 -6.55 -14.25
C PRO A 237 10.13 -5.99 -12.94
N GLY A 238 9.73 -6.58 -11.83
CA GLY A 238 10.14 -6.19 -10.47
C GLY A 238 9.04 -6.33 -9.45
N LEU A 239 9.18 -5.63 -8.34
CA LEU A 239 8.25 -5.67 -7.21
C LEU A 239 7.57 -4.32 -7.04
N TRP A 240 6.26 -4.33 -6.78
CA TRP A 240 5.42 -3.14 -6.71
C TRP A 240 4.49 -3.19 -5.51
N ALA A 241 4.50 -2.16 -4.68
CA ALA A 241 3.48 -1.95 -3.66
C ALA A 241 2.25 -1.33 -4.34
N VAL A 242 1.11 -1.97 -4.21
CA VAL A 242 -0.14 -1.62 -4.93
C VAL A 242 -1.24 -1.35 -3.91
N GLU A 243 -1.85 -0.16 -3.99
CA GLU A 243 -2.72 0.38 -2.94
C GLU A 243 -4.05 0.97 -3.48
N PRO A 244 -4.98 0.15 -4.01
CA PRO A 244 -6.30 0.65 -4.33
C PRO A 244 -7.03 1.10 -3.07
N HIS A 245 -7.52 2.35 -3.08
CA HIS A 245 -8.21 2.95 -1.95
C HIS A 245 -9.59 3.47 -2.39
N LEU A 246 -10.63 2.95 -1.79
CA LEU A 246 -12.03 3.28 -2.07
C LEU A 246 -12.58 4.23 -1.02
N GLY A 247 -13.43 5.17 -1.43
CA GLY A 247 -14.16 6.04 -0.53
C GLY A 247 -15.64 6.15 -0.87
N LEU A 248 -16.49 6.11 0.14
CA LEU A 248 -17.94 6.30 0.00
C LEU A 248 -18.52 6.93 1.27
N ARG A 249 -19.26 8.05 1.11
CA ARG A 249 -19.96 8.74 2.21
C ARG A 249 -19.09 9.03 3.43
N GLY A 250 -17.81 9.38 3.21
CA GLY A 250 -16.87 9.70 4.30
C GLY A 250 -16.21 8.47 4.95
N VAL A 251 -16.47 7.27 4.46
CA VAL A 251 -15.78 6.04 4.85
C VAL A 251 -14.78 5.68 3.76
N GLY A 252 -13.58 5.24 4.13
CA GLY A 252 -12.58 4.71 3.21
C GLY A 252 -12.10 3.33 3.63
N ALA A 253 -11.71 2.53 2.64
CA ALA A 253 -11.03 1.25 2.84
C ALA A 253 -9.98 1.03 1.75
N LYS A 254 -8.84 0.47 2.13
CA LYS A 254 -7.73 0.07 1.24
C LYS A 254 -7.16 -1.27 1.68
N PHE A 255 -6.49 -1.92 0.78
CA PHE A 255 -5.37 -2.80 1.09
C PHE A 255 -4.12 -2.24 0.42
N GLU A 256 -2.96 -2.69 0.83
CA GLU A 256 -1.72 -2.44 0.13
C GLU A 256 -0.82 -3.67 0.25
N GLU A 257 -0.45 -4.24 -0.87
CA GLU A 257 0.32 -5.48 -0.93
C GLU A 257 1.29 -5.50 -2.11
N LEU A 258 2.24 -6.42 -2.06
CA LEU A 258 3.30 -6.53 -3.05
C LEU A 258 2.86 -7.39 -4.24
N LEU A 259 2.97 -6.82 -5.44
CA LEU A 259 2.76 -7.47 -6.73
C LEU A 259 4.12 -7.75 -7.38
N VAL A 260 4.37 -9.00 -7.73
CA VAL A 260 5.52 -9.42 -8.52
C VAL A 260 5.16 -9.34 -9.99
N VAL A 261 6.00 -8.68 -10.78
CA VAL A 261 5.91 -8.62 -12.24
C VAL A 261 7.15 -9.27 -12.82
N THR A 262 6.97 -10.26 -13.68
CA THR A 262 8.05 -10.89 -14.47
C THR A 262 7.94 -10.46 -15.93
N GLU A 263 8.77 -11.00 -16.81
CA GLU A 263 8.65 -10.78 -18.25
C GLU A 263 7.31 -11.31 -18.80
N ASP A 264 6.86 -12.47 -18.29
CA ASP A 264 5.73 -13.21 -18.85
C ASP A 264 4.50 -13.30 -17.95
N ASP A 265 4.61 -12.98 -16.65
CA ASP A 265 3.51 -13.13 -15.69
C ASP A 265 3.49 -11.99 -14.66
N ALA A 266 2.40 -11.91 -13.91
CA ALA A 266 2.29 -11.11 -12.69
C ALA A 266 1.47 -11.86 -11.65
N TYR A 267 1.87 -11.78 -10.38
CA TYR A 267 1.16 -12.43 -9.28
C TYR A 267 1.37 -11.68 -7.96
N TRP A 268 0.42 -11.78 -7.07
CA TRP A 268 0.56 -11.26 -5.72
C TRP A 268 1.58 -12.09 -4.95
N LEU A 269 2.48 -11.41 -4.23
CA LEU A 269 3.60 -12.05 -3.53
C LEU A 269 3.11 -13.03 -2.45
N ASP A 270 1.96 -12.75 -1.85
CA ASP A 270 1.40 -13.55 -0.78
C ASP A 270 -0.12 -13.62 -0.87
N ASP A 271 -0.68 -14.81 -0.72
CA ASP A 271 -2.11 -15.05 -0.66
C ASP A 271 -2.62 -15.36 0.77
N ASP A 272 -1.75 -15.29 1.79
CA ASP A 272 -2.11 -15.41 3.21
C ASP A 272 -2.08 -14.04 3.91
N LEU A 273 -2.82 -13.08 3.39
CA LEU A 273 -2.95 -11.73 3.94
C LEU A 273 -4.34 -11.51 4.55
N PRO A 274 -4.51 -10.57 5.50
CA PRO A 274 -5.77 -10.40 6.23
C PRO A 274 -6.99 -10.20 5.33
N HIS A 275 -6.87 -9.40 4.29
CA HIS A 275 -7.96 -9.16 3.34
C HIS A 275 -8.28 -10.40 2.49
N VAL A 276 -7.27 -11.21 2.11
CA VAL A 276 -7.46 -12.46 1.36
C VAL A 276 -8.14 -13.50 2.26
N ARG A 277 -7.69 -13.65 3.52
CA ARG A 277 -8.34 -14.53 4.49
C ARG A 277 -9.80 -14.13 4.71
N ARG A 278 -10.06 -12.84 4.91
CA ARG A 278 -11.42 -12.29 5.04
C ARG A 278 -12.30 -12.67 3.84
N TRP A 279 -11.83 -12.48 2.60
CA TRP A 279 -12.61 -12.84 1.41
C TRP A 279 -12.88 -14.34 1.31
N THR A 280 -11.92 -15.17 1.72
CA THR A 280 -12.08 -16.64 1.80
C THR A 280 -13.12 -17.03 2.86
N GLU A 281 -13.05 -16.50 4.07
CA GLU A 281 -13.97 -16.73 5.18
C GLU A 281 -15.41 -16.32 4.84
N ARG A 282 -15.56 -15.26 4.04
CA ARG A 282 -16.87 -14.81 3.55
C ARG A 282 -17.37 -15.58 2.32
N GLY A 283 -16.60 -16.54 1.82
CA GLY A 283 -16.97 -17.34 0.64
C GLY A 283 -16.94 -16.56 -0.68
N LEU A 284 -16.28 -15.40 -0.73
CA LEU A 284 -16.14 -14.59 -1.95
C LEU A 284 -15.10 -15.17 -2.92
N ILE A 285 -14.14 -15.90 -2.40
CA ILE A 285 -13.13 -16.66 -3.17
C ILE A 285 -12.93 -18.04 -2.52
N SER A 286 -12.45 -19.00 -3.33
CA SER A 286 -11.92 -20.26 -2.80
C SER A 286 -10.58 -20.00 -2.11
N ALA A 287 -10.25 -20.84 -1.13
CA ALA A 287 -8.93 -20.76 -0.49
C ALA A 287 -7.82 -20.83 -1.57
N PRO A 288 -6.92 -19.84 -1.64
CA PRO A 288 -5.86 -19.84 -2.64
C PRO A 288 -4.96 -21.05 -2.42
N ALA A 289 -4.52 -21.68 -3.51
CA ALA A 289 -3.47 -22.68 -3.44
C ALA A 289 -2.19 -21.99 -2.96
N ARG A 290 -1.57 -22.52 -1.90
CA ARG A 290 -0.28 -21.98 -1.42
C ARG A 290 0.75 -22.04 -2.57
N ARG A 291 1.16 -20.91 -3.08
CA ARG A 291 2.32 -20.83 -3.96
C ARG A 291 3.57 -20.99 -3.09
N GLU A 292 4.30 -22.07 -3.29
CA GLU A 292 5.68 -22.13 -2.82
C GLU A 292 6.47 -21.09 -3.63
N VAL A 293 7.10 -20.14 -2.94
CA VAL A 293 8.11 -19.28 -3.56
C VAL A 293 9.32 -20.17 -3.71
N ALA A 294 9.51 -20.68 -4.92
CA ALA A 294 10.61 -21.55 -5.29
C ALA A 294 11.96 -20.81 -5.16
#